data_aaa60199dfd17a24e297a902c548620a
#
_entry.id   aaa60199dfd17a24e297a902c548620a
#
_cell.length_a   1.000
_cell.length_b   1.000
_cell.length_c   1.000
_cell.angle_alpha   90.00
_cell.angle_beta   90.00
_cell.angle_gamma   90.00
#
_symmetry.space_group_name_H-M   'P 1'
#
loop_
_entity.id
_entity.type
_entity.pdbx_description
1 polymer ?
#
loop_
_entity_poly.entity_id
_entity_poly.type
_entity_poly.pdbx_seq_one_letter_code
_entity_poly.pdbx_strand_id
1 'polypeptide(L)'
;MKTLKGPAIFLAQFMADEDPFDNIESMAKWAANLGFVGIQVPIGNPAFIDVAKAAESKDYCDELSGRVRDCGVEITELSTHLEGQLVAVHPAYDRLFDGFAPAELHGKPAERTEWAIEQCKLAAKASANLGLSAHVTFSGALLWPMMYPWPQRPAGLVNTGFKELAARWRPILDVFEDSGVDCCYEIHPGEDLHDGITFERFLDEVDGHPRANILYDPSHFILQQLDYLAFIDIY
;
A
#
# COMPACT_ATOMS: atom_id res chain seq x y z
N MET A 1 -0.63 22.16 -2.65
CA MET A 1 -0.66 21.06 -1.65
C MET A 1 -0.47 21.66 -0.26
N LYS A 2 -1.35 21.34 0.70
CA LYS A 2 -1.19 21.78 2.09
C LYS A 2 -0.21 20.80 2.75
N THR A 3 0.97 21.24 3.13
CA THR A 3 1.94 20.42 3.86
C THR A 3 1.60 20.43 5.34
N LEU A 4 1.30 19.27 5.92
CA LEU A 4 1.21 19.10 7.36
C LEU A 4 2.61 19.12 7.97
N LYS A 5 2.78 19.94 9.04
CA LYS A 5 4.04 19.98 9.78
C LYS A 5 3.84 19.28 11.12
N GLY A 6 4.34 18.08 11.24
CA GLY A 6 4.27 17.27 12.45
C GLY A 6 4.24 15.77 12.12
N PRO A 7 4.34 14.91 13.15
CA PRO A 7 4.31 13.48 12.95
C PRO A 7 2.90 13.00 12.57
N ALA A 8 2.84 12.02 11.67
CA ALA A 8 1.64 11.20 11.42
C ALA A 8 1.91 9.76 11.85
N ILE A 9 0.84 8.98 12.08
CA ILE A 9 0.94 7.60 12.50
C ILE A 9 0.14 6.68 11.59
N PHE A 10 0.73 5.52 11.24
CA PHE A 10 0.04 4.46 10.53
C PHE A 10 -0.82 3.64 11.50
N LEU A 11 -2.11 3.50 11.20
CA LEU A 11 -3.07 2.92 12.15
C LEU A 11 -3.11 1.40 12.14
N ALA A 12 -2.76 0.73 11.04
CA ALA A 12 -3.01 -0.70 10.85
C ALA A 12 -2.46 -1.59 11.98
N GLN A 13 -1.28 -1.27 12.51
CA GLN A 13 -0.63 -2.07 13.57
C GLN A 13 -1.26 -1.93 14.95
N PHE A 14 -2.20 -1.00 15.12
CA PHE A 14 -2.88 -0.76 16.40
C PHE A 14 -4.35 -1.18 16.36
N MET A 15 -4.91 -1.44 15.16
CA MET A 15 -6.32 -1.81 15.00
C MET A 15 -6.64 -3.09 15.77
N ALA A 16 -7.71 -3.05 16.58
CA ALA A 16 -8.19 -4.16 17.39
C ALA A 16 -9.70 -4.05 17.61
N ASP A 17 -10.34 -5.09 18.15
CA ASP A 17 -11.79 -5.14 18.39
C ASP A 17 -12.18 -4.49 19.75
N GLU A 18 -11.38 -3.55 20.24
CA GLU A 18 -11.60 -2.86 21.53
C GLU A 18 -11.26 -1.37 21.45
N ASP A 19 -12.00 -0.54 22.20
CA ASP A 19 -11.74 0.90 22.34
C ASP A 19 -10.30 1.14 22.89
N PRO A 20 -9.54 2.10 22.34
CA PRO A 20 -9.90 3.06 21.29
C PRO A 20 -9.56 2.60 19.85
N PHE A 21 -9.30 1.31 19.61
CA PHE A 21 -8.66 0.78 18.41
C PHE A 21 -9.65 0.15 17.42
N ASP A 22 -10.95 0.23 17.68
CA ASP A 22 -12.03 -0.43 16.92
C ASP A 22 -12.72 0.48 15.89
N ASN A 23 -12.47 1.79 15.92
CA ASN A 23 -13.06 2.75 14.97
C ASN A 23 -12.16 3.97 14.75
N ILE A 24 -12.44 4.68 13.64
CA ILE A 24 -11.58 5.79 13.20
C ILE A 24 -11.59 6.98 14.16
N GLU A 25 -12.74 7.35 14.75
CA GLU A 25 -12.82 8.53 15.62
C GLU A 25 -12.09 8.32 16.95
N SER A 26 -12.23 7.13 17.54
CA SER A 26 -11.53 6.78 18.77
C SER A 26 -10.02 6.73 18.56
N MET A 27 -9.55 6.11 17.46
CA MET A 27 -8.14 6.10 17.11
C MET A 27 -7.60 7.47 16.75
N ALA A 28 -8.37 8.31 16.05
CA ALA A 28 -7.99 9.68 15.75
C ALA A 28 -7.77 10.51 17.01
N LYS A 29 -8.67 10.40 18.01
CA LYS A 29 -8.52 11.03 19.33
C LYS A 29 -7.30 10.51 20.08
N TRP A 30 -7.09 9.20 20.04
CA TRP A 30 -5.90 8.57 20.65
C TRP A 30 -4.60 9.11 20.04
N ALA A 31 -4.52 9.17 18.69
CA ALA A 31 -3.37 9.72 17.98
C ALA A 31 -3.15 11.21 18.32
N ALA A 32 -4.21 12.03 18.34
CA ALA A 32 -4.15 13.43 18.71
C ALA A 32 -3.62 13.62 20.15
N ASN A 33 -4.08 12.80 21.10
CA ASN A 33 -3.62 12.84 22.49
C ASN A 33 -2.13 12.49 22.66
N LEU A 34 -1.56 11.73 21.73
CA LEU A 34 -0.12 11.43 21.68
C LEU A 34 0.70 12.52 20.95
N GLY A 35 0.04 13.53 20.39
CA GLY A 35 0.70 14.65 19.69
C GLY A 35 0.90 14.43 18.20
N PHE A 36 0.29 13.42 17.60
CA PHE A 36 0.26 13.26 16.15
C PHE A 36 -0.68 14.30 15.53
N VAL A 37 -0.34 14.76 14.33
CA VAL A 37 -1.15 15.72 13.56
C VAL A 37 -1.85 15.07 12.37
N GLY A 38 -1.48 13.84 12.03
CA GLY A 38 -2.04 13.08 10.92
C GLY A 38 -2.10 11.60 11.19
N ILE A 39 -2.94 10.93 10.39
CA ILE A 39 -3.11 9.48 10.42
C ILE A 39 -3.09 8.92 9.00
N GLN A 40 -2.40 7.79 8.80
CA GLN A 40 -2.49 6.96 7.61
C GLN A 40 -3.50 5.84 7.87
N VAL A 41 -4.51 5.70 6.99
CA VAL A 41 -5.68 4.84 7.20
C VAL A 41 -5.65 3.64 6.24
N PRO A 42 -5.59 2.40 6.74
CA PRO A 42 -5.75 1.21 5.90
C PRO A 42 -7.20 1.04 5.45
N ILE A 43 -7.42 0.57 4.21
CA ILE A 43 -8.77 0.46 3.63
C ILE A 43 -9.52 -0.82 4.00
N GLY A 44 -8.86 -1.83 4.54
CA GLY A 44 -9.40 -3.18 4.72
C GLY A 44 -10.50 -3.32 5.80
N ASN A 45 -10.84 -2.25 6.54
CA ASN A 45 -11.85 -2.31 7.61
C ASN A 45 -12.88 -1.18 7.46
N PRO A 46 -14.19 -1.52 7.24
CA PRO A 46 -15.26 -0.55 7.09
C PRO A 46 -15.52 0.34 8.32
N ALA A 47 -15.08 -0.05 9.51
CA ALA A 47 -15.15 0.79 10.72
C ALA A 47 -14.23 2.02 10.63
N PHE A 48 -13.25 1.98 9.73
CA PHE A 48 -12.32 3.08 9.47
C PHE A 48 -12.68 3.83 8.20
N ILE A 49 -12.91 3.12 7.10
CA ILE A 49 -13.32 3.69 5.83
C ILE A 49 -14.05 2.63 4.98
N ASP A 50 -15.20 2.99 4.42
CA ASP A 50 -15.85 2.23 3.36
C ASP A 50 -15.22 2.71 2.02
N VAL A 51 -14.24 1.96 1.51
CA VAL A 51 -13.46 2.36 0.33
C VAL A 51 -14.34 2.46 -0.92
N ALA A 52 -15.36 1.62 -1.06
CA ALA A 52 -16.26 1.66 -2.20
C ALA A 52 -17.07 2.97 -2.20
N LYS A 53 -17.66 3.36 -1.06
CA LYS A 53 -18.34 4.66 -0.92
C LYS A 53 -17.39 5.81 -1.10
N ALA A 54 -16.18 5.73 -0.55
CA ALA A 54 -15.18 6.78 -0.68
C ALA A 54 -14.76 6.99 -2.15
N ALA A 55 -14.66 5.91 -2.94
CA ALA A 55 -14.36 5.97 -4.36
C ALA A 55 -15.50 6.62 -5.19
N GLU A 56 -16.76 6.51 -4.75
CA GLU A 56 -17.93 6.98 -5.48
C GLU A 56 -18.42 8.35 -5.01
N SER A 57 -18.17 8.74 -3.74
CA SER A 57 -18.80 9.89 -3.10
C SER A 57 -17.78 10.82 -2.43
N LYS A 58 -17.62 12.00 -3.03
CA LYS A 58 -16.85 13.07 -2.40
C LYS A 58 -17.53 13.57 -1.11
N ASP A 59 -18.85 13.61 -1.03
CA ASP A 59 -19.58 14.04 0.17
C ASP A 59 -19.29 13.11 1.35
N TYR A 60 -19.22 11.78 1.12
CA TYR A 60 -18.78 10.82 2.13
C TYR A 60 -17.35 11.10 2.60
N CYS A 61 -16.44 11.40 1.67
CA CYS A 61 -15.06 11.73 1.98
C CYS A 61 -14.92 13.03 2.76
N ASP A 62 -15.72 14.05 2.42
CA ASP A 62 -15.73 15.34 3.12
C ASP A 62 -16.27 15.19 4.56
N GLU A 63 -17.32 14.36 4.75
CA GLU A 63 -17.87 14.03 6.07
C GLU A 63 -16.85 13.26 6.91
N LEU A 64 -16.23 12.20 6.37
CA LEU A 64 -15.21 11.41 7.05
C LEU A 64 -14.04 12.29 7.48
N SER A 65 -13.51 13.09 6.56
CA SER A 65 -12.42 14.04 6.85
C SER A 65 -12.81 15.07 7.90
N GLY A 66 -14.08 15.49 7.92
CA GLY A 66 -14.63 16.39 8.94
C GLY A 66 -14.59 15.74 10.33
N ARG A 67 -15.12 14.53 10.47
CA ARG A 67 -15.12 13.76 11.72
C ARG A 67 -13.70 13.51 12.27
N VAL A 68 -12.75 13.20 11.39
CA VAL A 68 -11.33 13.00 11.77
C VAL A 68 -10.70 14.31 12.24
N ARG A 69 -10.95 15.44 11.54
CA ARG A 69 -10.46 16.76 11.94
C ARG A 69 -11.05 17.22 13.28
N ASP A 70 -12.30 16.91 13.56
CA ASP A 70 -12.94 17.21 14.85
C ASP A 70 -12.27 16.44 16.01
N CYS A 71 -11.58 15.33 15.72
CA CYS A 71 -10.78 14.58 16.68
C CYS A 71 -9.35 15.14 16.86
N GLY A 72 -8.94 16.14 16.04
CA GLY A 72 -7.65 16.84 16.20
C GLY A 72 -6.53 16.38 15.28
N VAL A 73 -6.78 15.50 14.30
CA VAL A 73 -5.81 15.04 13.29
C VAL A 73 -6.39 15.15 11.88
N GLU A 74 -5.53 15.00 10.86
CA GLU A 74 -5.97 14.91 9.44
C GLU A 74 -5.63 13.52 8.88
N ILE A 75 -6.41 13.03 7.91
CA ILE A 75 -6.02 11.86 7.09
C ILE A 75 -4.91 12.33 6.15
N THR A 76 -3.74 11.69 6.22
CA THR A 76 -2.57 12.03 5.39
C THR A 76 -2.48 11.16 4.15
N GLU A 77 -2.73 9.86 4.29
CA GLU A 77 -2.77 8.88 3.21
C GLU A 77 -3.79 7.79 3.51
N LEU A 78 -4.28 7.13 2.45
CA LEU A 78 -4.83 5.79 2.56
C LEU A 78 -3.73 4.76 2.26
N SER A 79 -3.93 3.52 2.71
CA SER A 79 -3.00 2.44 2.43
C SER A 79 -3.69 1.13 2.06
N THR A 80 -3.06 0.40 1.13
CA THR A 80 -3.45 -0.93 0.62
C THR A 80 -2.32 -1.94 0.79
N HIS A 81 -1.66 -1.99 1.94
CA HIS A 81 -0.55 -2.92 2.13
C HIS A 81 -0.99 -4.37 1.92
N LEU A 82 -2.10 -4.79 2.53
CA LEU A 82 -2.57 -6.17 2.43
C LEU A 82 -3.10 -6.47 1.03
N GLU A 83 -3.89 -5.57 0.45
CA GLU A 83 -4.43 -5.71 -0.90
C GLU A 83 -3.30 -5.65 -1.96
N GLY A 84 -2.34 -4.74 -1.82
CA GLY A 84 -1.17 -4.65 -2.70
C GLY A 84 -0.32 -5.92 -2.67
N GLN A 85 -0.13 -6.52 -1.48
CA GLN A 85 0.52 -7.83 -1.33
C GLN A 85 -0.18 -8.91 -2.16
N LEU A 86 -1.52 -8.86 -2.28
CA LEU A 86 -2.32 -9.85 -2.98
C LEU A 86 -2.37 -9.65 -4.51
N VAL A 87 -1.90 -8.51 -5.03
CA VAL A 87 -1.78 -8.28 -6.48
C VAL A 87 -0.83 -9.30 -7.11
N ALA A 88 0.22 -9.68 -6.39
CA ALA A 88 1.21 -10.64 -6.85
C ALA A 88 1.62 -11.57 -5.72
N VAL A 89 1.19 -12.84 -5.79
CA VAL A 89 1.53 -13.89 -4.82
C VAL A 89 2.13 -15.07 -5.54
N HIS A 90 3.29 -15.57 -5.08
CA HIS A 90 3.86 -16.80 -5.58
C HIS A 90 2.98 -17.98 -5.16
N PRO A 91 2.61 -18.93 -6.07
CA PRO A 91 1.63 -20.00 -5.78
C PRO A 91 1.97 -20.88 -4.58
N ALA A 92 3.24 -21.05 -4.22
CA ALA A 92 3.66 -21.78 -3.04
C ALA A 92 3.19 -21.17 -1.72
N TYR A 93 2.80 -19.90 -1.73
CA TYR A 93 2.40 -19.13 -0.56
C TYR A 93 0.91 -18.76 -0.54
N ASP A 94 0.13 -19.17 -1.54
CA ASP A 94 -1.29 -18.79 -1.68
C ASP A 94 -2.09 -18.94 -0.39
N ARG A 95 -1.97 -20.08 0.29
CA ARG A 95 -2.70 -20.33 1.54
C ARG A 95 -2.30 -19.42 2.70
N LEU A 96 -1.05 -18.95 2.72
CA LEU A 96 -0.56 -18.10 3.79
C LEU A 96 -1.15 -16.68 3.70
N PHE A 97 -1.51 -16.26 2.49
CA PHE A 97 -2.08 -14.95 2.22
C PHE A 97 -3.61 -14.92 2.15
N ASP A 98 -4.28 -16.05 2.35
CA ASP A 98 -5.74 -16.08 2.40
C ASP A 98 -6.30 -15.16 3.49
N GLY A 99 -5.61 -15.05 4.64
CA GLY A 99 -6.02 -14.17 5.73
C GLY A 99 -5.98 -12.66 5.43
N PHE A 100 -5.42 -12.24 4.28
CA PHE A 100 -5.41 -10.84 3.85
C PHE A 100 -6.64 -10.47 3.02
N ALA A 101 -7.49 -11.44 2.70
CA ALA A 101 -8.69 -11.26 1.90
C ALA A 101 -9.94 -11.70 2.67
N PRO A 102 -11.14 -11.27 2.23
CA PRO A 102 -12.40 -11.75 2.78
C PRO A 102 -12.52 -13.29 2.74
N ALA A 103 -13.17 -13.85 3.75
CA ALA A 103 -13.22 -15.30 3.95
C ALA A 103 -13.79 -16.09 2.75
N GLU A 104 -14.70 -15.49 1.98
CA GLU A 104 -15.28 -16.07 0.76
C GLU A 104 -14.29 -16.27 -0.38
N LEU A 105 -13.11 -15.61 -0.31
CA LEU A 105 -12.02 -15.71 -1.29
C LEU A 105 -10.91 -16.68 -0.85
N HIS A 106 -11.01 -17.26 0.35
CA HIS A 106 -10.01 -18.20 0.84
C HIS A 106 -9.97 -19.45 -0.06
N GLY A 107 -8.77 -19.87 -0.44
CA GLY A 107 -8.55 -21.00 -1.34
C GLY A 107 -8.83 -20.71 -2.83
N LYS A 108 -9.07 -19.44 -3.19
CA LYS A 108 -9.37 -18.97 -4.56
C LYS A 108 -8.37 -17.92 -5.02
N PRO A 109 -7.10 -18.27 -5.27
CA PRO A 109 -6.03 -17.30 -5.50
C PRO A 109 -6.28 -16.36 -6.69
N ALA A 110 -6.92 -16.84 -7.76
CA ALA A 110 -7.22 -15.99 -8.92
C ALA A 110 -8.29 -14.93 -8.60
N GLU A 111 -9.42 -15.34 -7.98
CA GLU A 111 -10.49 -14.42 -7.56
C GLU A 111 -9.96 -13.41 -6.52
N ARG A 112 -9.09 -13.87 -5.61
CA ARG A 112 -8.44 -13.03 -4.59
C ARG A 112 -7.55 -11.95 -5.23
N THR A 113 -6.76 -12.30 -6.26
CA THR A 113 -5.94 -11.34 -6.99
C THR A 113 -6.79 -10.32 -7.75
N GLU A 114 -7.86 -10.75 -8.42
CA GLU A 114 -8.79 -9.84 -9.10
C GLU A 114 -9.45 -8.87 -8.10
N TRP A 115 -9.90 -9.37 -6.95
CA TRP A 115 -10.44 -8.55 -5.87
C TRP A 115 -9.41 -7.52 -5.37
N ALA A 116 -8.17 -7.93 -5.13
CA ALA A 116 -7.11 -7.05 -4.65
C ALA A 116 -6.78 -5.92 -5.64
N ILE A 117 -6.70 -6.24 -6.93
CA ILE A 117 -6.52 -5.27 -8.00
C ILE A 117 -7.66 -4.22 -7.97
N GLU A 118 -8.90 -4.68 -7.81
CA GLU A 118 -10.05 -3.76 -7.74
C GLU A 118 -10.02 -2.90 -6.48
N GLN A 119 -9.64 -3.46 -5.30
CA GLN A 119 -9.48 -2.66 -4.08
C GLN A 119 -8.41 -1.56 -4.25
N CYS A 120 -7.27 -1.86 -4.87
CA CYS A 120 -6.25 -0.85 -5.17
C CYS A 120 -6.78 0.27 -6.09
N LYS A 121 -7.59 -0.08 -7.11
CA LYS A 121 -8.21 0.91 -8.00
C LYS A 121 -9.26 1.78 -7.30
N LEU A 122 -10.07 1.18 -6.41
CA LEU A 122 -11.02 1.92 -5.58
C LEU A 122 -10.27 2.88 -4.65
N ALA A 123 -9.16 2.42 -4.05
CA ALA A 123 -8.33 3.23 -3.17
C ALA A 123 -7.70 4.45 -3.87
N ALA A 124 -7.32 4.33 -5.15
CA ALA A 124 -6.86 5.47 -5.94
C ALA A 124 -7.92 6.56 -6.05
N LYS A 125 -9.16 6.18 -6.42
CA LYS A 125 -10.30 7.10 -6.53
C LYS A 125 -10.69 7.69 -5.17
N ALA A 126 -10.71 6.86 -4.11
CA ALA A 126 -11.00 7.29 -2.75
C ALA A 126 -9.96 8.33 -2.26
N SER A 127 -8.68 8.09 -2.53
CA SER A 127 -7.59 9.03 -2.22
C SER A 127 -7.80 10.38 -2.91
N ALA A 128 -8.17 10.38 -4.19
CA ALA A 128 -8.50 11.61 -4.93
C ALA A 128 -9.70 12.34 -4.32
N ASN A 129 -10.79 11.63 -3.98
CA ASN A 129 -11.98 12.21 -3.36
C ASN A 129 -11.70 12.78 -1.97
N LEU A 130 -10.76 12.21 -1.21
CA LEU A 130 -10.24 12.74 0.05
C LEU A 130 -9.30 13.95 -0.14
N GLY A 131 -8.92 14.27 -1.38
CA GLY A 131 -7.95 15.33 -1.69
C GLY A 131 -6.52 14.98 -1.35
N LEU A 132 -6.20 13.69 -1.27
CA LEU A 132 -4.85 13.18 -1.03
C LEU A 132 -4.05 13.15 -2.33
N SER A 133 -2.74 13.30 -2.23
CA SER A 133 -1.83 13.28 -3.38
C SER A 133 -0.98 12.01 -3.47
N ALA A 134 -0.96 11.21 -2.41
CA ALA A 134 -0.21 9.97 -2.31
C ALA A 134 -1.06 8.88 -1.66
N HIS A 135 -0.77 7.65 -2.02
CA HIS A 135 -1.34 6.42 -1.50
C HIS A 135 -0.22 5.40 -1.31
N VAL A 136 -0.27 4.64 -0.24
CA VAL A 136 0.79 3.71 0.14
C VAL A 136 0.38 2.28 -0.09
N THR A 137 1.30 1.42 -0.58
CA THR A 137 1.02 0.02 -0.87
C THR A 137 2.27 -0.87 -0.79
N PHE A 138 2.06 -2.18 -0.70
CA PHE A 138 3.07 -3.19 -1.06
C PHE A 138 2.97 -3.56 -2.54
N SER A 139 4.03 -4.16 -3.08
CA SER A 139 4.08 -4.58 -4.48
C SER A 139 3.53 -5.99 -4.73
N GLY A 140 3.51 -6.81 -3.69
CA GLY A 140 3.42 -8.25 -3.83
C GLY A 140 4.76 -8.91 -4.14
N ALA A 141 4.77 -10.25 -4.14
CA ALA A 141 6.00 -11.02 -4.24
C ALA A 141 5.83 -12.30 -5.08
N LEU A 142 6.23 -12.24 -6.34
CA LEU A 142 6.36 -13.41 -7.22
C LEU A 142 7.75 -14.06 -7.09
N LEU A 143 8.78 -13.23 -6.83
CA LEU A 143 10.20 -13.62 -6.91
C LEU A 143 10.85 -13.77 -5.54
N TRP A 144 10.28 -13.20 -4.49
CA TRP A 144 10.82 -13.29 -3.14
C TRP A 144 11.24 -14.70 -2.71
N PRO A 145 10.45 -15.78 -2.98
CA PRO A 145 10.86 -17.14 -2.64
C PRO A 145 12.11 -17.62 -3.37
N MET A 146 12.54 -16.91 -4.42
CA MET A 146 13.67 -17.25 -5.28
C MET A 146 14.96 -16.45 -4.96
N MET A 147 15.00 -15.68 -3.84
CA MET A 147 16.17 -14.86 -3.48
C MET A 147 17.43 -15.68 -3.26
N TYR A 148 17.32 -16.87 -2.65
CA TYR A 148 18.44 -17.79 -2.41
C TYR A 148 18.19 -19.17 -3.03
N PRO A 149 18.18 -19.27 -4.37
CA PRO A 149 17.87 -20.54 -5.00
C PRO A 149 19.05 -21.49 -4.96
N TRP A 150 18.79 -22.73 -4.59
CA TRP A 150 19.71 -23.85 -4.76
C TRP A 150 18.92 -25.04 -5.34
N PRO A 151 19.27 -25.59 -6.50
CA PRO A 151 20.29 -25.08 -7.46
C PRO A 151 19.95 -23.71 -8.05
N GLN A 152 20.83 -23.18 -8.89
CA GLN A 152 20.71 -21.86 -9.51
C GLN A 152 19.34 -21.63 -10.17
N ARG A 153 18.86 -20.41 -10.12
CA ARG A 153 17.64 -20.00 -10.81
C ARG A 153 17.73 -20.30 -12.32
N PRO A 154 16.62 -20.74 -12.95
CA PRO A 154 16.55 -20.79 -14.41
C PRO A 154 16.88 -19.43 -15.04
N ALA A 155 17.57 -19.44 -16.17
CA ALA A 155 17.85 -18.22 -16.91
C ALA A 155 16.55 -17.51 -17.28
N GLY A 156 16.49 -16.19 -17.11
CA GLY A 156 15.33 -15.36 -17.45
C GLY A 156 14.21 -15.33 -16.41
N LEU A 157 14.24 -16.15 -15.34
CA LEU A 157 13.18 -16.21 -14.32
C LEU A 157 12.88 -14.83 -13.73
N VAL A 158 13.92 -14.08 -13.33
CA VAL A 158 13.76 -12.75 -12.73
C VAL A 158 13.11 -11.78 -13.72
N ASN A 159 13.57 -11.76 -14.97
CA ASN A 159 12.99 -10.89 -15.99
C ASN A 159 11.51 -11.22 -16.26
N THR A 160 11.16 -12.51 -16.28
CA THR A 160 9.77 -12.94 -16.46
C THR A 160 8.91 -12.51 -15.28
N GLY A 161 9.42 -12.64 -14.04
CA GLY A 161 8.69 -12.23 -12.84
C GLY A 161 8.42 -10.72 -12.80
N PHE A 162 9.40 -9.87 -13.11
CA PHE A 162 9.17 -8.42 -13.16
C PHE A 162 8.22 -7.99 -14.28
N LYS A 163 8.25 -8.65 -15.45
CA LYS A 163 7.25 -8.43 -16.50
C LYS A 163 5.84 -8.79 -16.05
N GLU A 164 5.69 -9.91 -15.36
CA GLU A 164 4.41 -10.33 -14.79
C GLU A 164 3.93 -9.32 -13.72
N LEU A 165 4.81 -8.91 -12.81
CA LEU A 165 4.52 -7.90 -11.79
C LEU A 165 4.04 -6.60 -12.44
N ALA A 166 4.78 -6.09 -13.41
CA ALA A 166 4.43 -4.88 -14.14
C ALA A 166 3.09 -5.00 -14.90
N ALA A 167 2.84 -6.15 -15.52
CA ALA A 167 1.58 -6.38 -16.22
C ALA A 167 0.36 -6.33 -15.29
N ARG A 168 0.51 -6.76 -14.04
CA ARG A 168 -0.55 -6.67 -13.02
C ARG A 168 -0.74 -5.26 -12.48
N TRP A 169 0.36 -4.53 -12.25
CA TRP A 169 0.32 -3.19 -11.67
C TRP A 169 -0.04 -2.10 -12.68
N ARG A 170 0.31 -2.23 -13.97
CA ARG A 170 0.03 -1.20 -14.98
C ARG A 170 -1.43 -0.73 -14.99
N PRO A 171 -2.46 -1.61 -15.07
CA PRO A 171 -3.85 -1.16 -15.06
C PRO A 171 -4.31 -0.55 -13.71
N ILE A 172 -3.57 -0.75 -12.63
CA ILE A 172 -3.79 -0.06 -11.35
C ILE A 172 -3.17 1.33 -11.42
N LEU A 173 -1.92 1.43 -11.87
CA LEU A 173 -1.20 2.70 -12.03
C LEU A 173 -1.92 3.66 -12.98
N ASP A 174 -2.54 3.14 -14.06
CA ASP A 174 -3.36 3.95 -14.97
C ASP A 174 -4.53 4.62 -14.22
N VAL A 175 -5.18 3.92 -13.27
CA VAL A 175 -6.24 4.51 -12.43
C VAL A 175 -5.68 5.55 -11.46
N PHE A 176 -4.48 5.33 -10.92
CA PHE A 176 -3.78 6.34 -10.10
C PHE A 176 -3.46 7.59 -10.92
N GLU A 177 -3.07 7.44 -12.21
CA GLU A 177 -2.84 8.56 -13.12
C GLU A 177 -4.12 9.35 -13.37
N ASP A 178 -5.21 8.67 -13.71
CA ASP A 178 -6.52 9.29 -13.93
C ASP A 178 -7.03 10.02 -12.66
N SER A 179 -6.65 9.51 -11.49
CA SER A 179 -7.00 10.07 -10.18
C SER A 179 -6.08 11.20 -9.73
N GLY A 180 -4.93 11.38 -10.36
CA GLY A 180 -3.93 12.39 -9.98
C GLY A 180 -3.23 12.10 -8.65
N VAL A 181 -3.16 10.83 -8.24
CA VAL A 181 -2.59 10.37 -6.97
C VAL A 181 -1.34 9.53 -7.23
N ASP A 182 -0.29 9.73 -6.45
CA ASP A 182 0.93 8.92 -6.52
C ASP A 182 0.74 7.59 -5.79
N CYS A 183 1.12 6.48 -6.43
CA CYS A 183 1.17 5.15 -5.84
C CYS A 183 2.57 4.92 -5.29
N CYS A 184 2.70 4.94 -3.96
CA CYS A 184 3.98 4.86 -3.27
C CYS A 184 4.20 3.46 -2.74
N TYR A 185 5.11 2.71 -3.38
CA TYR A 185 5.48 1.37 -2.93
C TYR A 185 6.43 1.45 -1.76
N GLU A 186 6.08 0.79 -0.67
CA GLU A 186 7.01 0.60 0.44
C GLU A 186 8.10 -0.39 0.03
N ILE A 187 9.35 0.04 0.09
CA ILE A 187 10.51 -0.80 -0.19
C ILE A 187 10.74 -1.70 1.03
N HIS A 188 10.27 -2.95 0.92
CA HIS A 188 10.08 -3.82 2.07
C HIS A 188 10.65 -5.23 1.85
N PRO A 189 11.39 -5.80 2.82
CA PRO A 189 11.83 -7.21 2.75
C PRO A 189 10.61 -8.14 2.70
N GLY A 190 10.64 -9.10 1.78
CA GLY A 190 9.50 -9.99 1.52
C GLY A 190 8.65 -9.57 0.32
N GLU A 191 8.86 -8.36 -0.19
CA GLU A 191 8.26 -7.86 -1.42
C GLU A 191 9.19 -8.04 -2.62
N ASP A 192 8.66 -8.01 -3.85
CA ASP A 192 9.52 -7.98 -5.03
C ASP A 192 10.28 -6.65 -5.14
N LEU A 193 9.71 -5.56 -4.61
CA LEU A 193 10.35 -4.26 -4.49
C LEU A 193 10.98 -4.11 -3.09
N HIS A 194 12.18 -4.62 -2.90
CA HIS A 194 12.86 -4.66 -1.59
C HIS A 194 14.15 -3.84 -1.51
N ASP A 195 14.59 -3.26 -2.64
CA ASP A 195 15.72 -2.34 -2.72
C ASP A 195 15.58 -1.40 -3.93
N GLY A 196 16.53 -0.48 -4.10
CA GLY A 196 16.49 0.48 -5.20
C GLY A 196 16.60 -0.18 -6.57
N ILE A 197 17.41 -1.22 -6.72
CA ILE A 197 17.60 -1.93 -8.00
C ILE A 197 16.33 -2.67 -8.42
N THR A 198 15.61 -3.25 -7.48
CA THR A 198 14.33 -3.93 -7.78
C THR A 198 13.25 -2.90 -8.15
N PHE A 199 13.23 -1.73 -7.51
CA PHE A 199 12.34 -0.64 -7.90
C PHE A 199 12.67 -0.09 -9.30
N GLU A 200 13.94 0.18 -9.61
CA GLU A 200 14.36 0.62 -10.95
C GLU A 200 13.93 -0.40 -12.03
N ARG A 201 14.13 -1.68 -11.76
CA ARG A 201 13.73 -2.74 -12.68
C ARG A 201 12.21 -2.77 -12.92
N PHE A 202 11.42 -2.60 -11.88
CA PHE A 202 9.97 -2.48 -12.01
C PHE A 202 9.59 -1.23 -12.81
N LEU A 203 10.25 -0.10 -12.54
CA LEU A 203 10.01 1.16 -13.22
C LEU A 203 10.30 1.05 -14.72
N ASP A 204 11.36 0.33 -15.11
CA ASP A 204 11.68 0.02 -16.51
C ASP A 204 10.55 -0.79 -17.17
N GLU A 205 10.01 -1.81 -16.49
CA GLU A 205 8.96 -2.67 -17.04
C GLU A 205 7.58 -1.99 -17.10
N VAL A 206 7.35 -0.92 -16.33
CA VAL A 206 6.17 -0.06 -16.46
C VAL A 206 6.41 1.21 -17.29
N ASP A 207 7.49 1.24 -18.10
CA ASP A 207 7.89 2.36 -18.98
C ASP A 207 8.01 3.71 -18.25
N GLY A 208 8.55 3.70 -17.03
CA GLY A 208 8.72 4.92 -16.22
C GLY A 208 7.39 5.56 -15.84
N HIS A 209 6.38 4.77 -15.51
CA HIS A 209 5.04 5.27 -15.20
C HIS A 209 5.09 6.36 -14.11
N PRO A 210 4.52 7.58 -14.34
CA PRO A 210 4.74 8.75 -13.47
C PRO A 210 4.12 8.59 -12.06
N ARG A 211 3.21 7.63 -11.90
CA ARG A 211 2.58 7.36 -10.59
C ARG A 211 3.24 6.24 -9.81
N ALA A 212 4.25 5.57 -10.35
CA ALA A 212 5.07 4.61 -9.60
C ALA A 212 6.12 5.36 -8.79
N ASN A 213 5.92 5.46 -7.48
CA ASN A 213 6.77 6.21 -6.57
C ASN A 213 7.19 5.33 -5.37
N ILE A 214 8.06 5.85 -4.51
CA ILE A 214 8.62 5.15 -3.35
C ILE A 214 8.02 5.70 -2.07
N LEU A 215 7.59 4.81 -1.17
CA LEU A 215 7.55 5.10 0.25
C LEU A 215 8.87 4.64 0.87
N TYR A 216 9.54 5.56 1.54
CA TYR A 216 10.82 5.30 2.18
C TYR A 216 10.65 5.03 3.67
N ASP A 217 10.86 3.77 4.08
CA ASP A 217 10.98 3.37 5.48
C ASP A 217 12.42 2.91 5.77
N PRO A 218 13.23 3.71 6.46
CA PRO A 218 14.63 3.36 6.74
C PRO A 218 14.80 2.11 7.61
N SER A 219 13.78 1.69 8.36
CA SER A 219 13.86 0.51 9.21
C SER A 219 14.08 -0.77 8.39
N HIS A 220 13.47 -0.85 7.22
CA HIS A 220 13.61 -1.99 6.31
C HIS A 220 14.98 -2.07 5.64
N PHE A 221 15.61 -0.91 5.41
CA PHE A 221 16.98 -0.84 4.92
C PHE A 221 17.97 -1.32 5.97
N ILE A 222 17.77 -0.92 7.24
CA ILE A 222 18.59 -1.39 8.37
C ILE A 222 18.49 -2.91 8.53
N LEU A 223 17.27 -3.46 8.47
CA LEU A 223 17.06 -4.92 8.55
C LEU A 223 17.79 -5.67 7.42
N GLN A 224 17.86 -5.11 6.24
CA GLN A 224 18.54 -5.68 5.07
C GLN A 224 20.04 -5.35 5.02
N GLN A 225 20.56 -4.59 5.99
CA GLN A 225 21.95 -4.11 6.03
C GLN A 225 22.33 -3.25 4.82
N LEU A 226 21.33 -2.51 4.29
CA LEU A 226 21.52 -1.53 3.21
C LEU A 226 21.87 -0.16 3.79
N ASP A 227 22.61 0.64 3.00
CA ASP A 227 22.90 2.03 3.37
C ASP A 227 21.67 2.91 3.12
N TYR A 228 20.91 3.16 4.19
CA TYR A 228 19.68 3.94 4.13
C TYR A 228 19.92 5.43 3.85
N LEU A 229 21.09 5.97 4.19
CA LEU A 229 21.44 7.38 3.88
C LEU A 229 21.83 7.54 2.42
N ALA A 230 22.66 6.62 1.89
CA ALA A 230 23.02 6.63 0.48
C ALA A 230 21.78 6.47 -0.42
N PHE A 231 20.75 5.75 0.03
CA PHE A 231 19.49 5.62 -0.71
C PHE A 231 18.81 6.98 -0.95
N ILE A 232 18.82 7.88 0.05
CA ILE A 232 18.27 9.25 -0.09
C ILE A 232 19.05 10.05 -1.13
N ASP A 233 20.37 9.90 -1.17
CA ASP A 233 21.23 10.62 -2.12
C ASP A 233 21.06 10.13 -3.56
N ILE A 234 20.65 8.86 -3.76
CA ILE A 234 20.45 8.25 -5.07
C ILE A 234 19.05 8.56 -5.61
N TYR A 235 18.04 8.48 -4.75
CA TYR A 235 16.61 8.56 -5.11
C TYR A 235 15.92 9.82 -4.54
#